data_c4786b7e4cca51d048f7ed920deadb93
#
_entry.id   c4786b7e4cca51d048f7ed920deadb93
#
_cell.length_a   1.000
_cell.length_b   1.000
_cell.length_c   1.000
_cell.angle_alpha   90.00
_cell.angle_beta   90.00
_cell.angle_gamma   90.00
#
_symmetry.space_group_name_H-M   'P 1'
#
loop_
_entity.id
_entity.type
_entity.pdbx_description
1 polymer ?
#
loop_
_entity_poly.entity_id
_entity_poly.type
_entity_poly.pdbx_seq_one_letter_code
_entity_poly.pdbx_strand_id
1 'polypeptide(L)'
;MLRYIIVINYFIFVPVKYNHRMRNLIIQYYIDTNLYSQPNYNNLGPNDMERYSRHSFELYAQKHGLEFLRITKPKLAYKHPTWERFDLWLEPSWFDRYDQIMYVDSDVIAMPHAPNIFAKHANLDSFKAACYIRYRSMPLDDQHQKHTNPNGIFDAVSSERMRQVRFQTGVFILTKRSAEHMLPWIRQYRDVDKQYNCDDGTFLNWAVMASGVAYEDMDKNWNVKNNGQSINFAEPNFLHCAGGKKYKMGYGLYGRLDKWFPNVNSADPVKS
;
A
#
# COMPACT_ATOMS: atom_id res chain seq x y z
N MET A 1 -10.06 71.98 25.27
CA MET A 1 -10.57 71.06 24.27
C MET A 1 -9.44 70.20 23.73
N LEU A 2 -9.15 69.07 24.37
CA LEU A 2 -8.06 68.15 24.01
C LEU A 2 -8.52 67.23 22.88
N ARG A 3 -7.85 67.24 21.73
CA ARG A 3 -8.07 66.31 20.62
C ARG A 3 -7.17 65.08 20.84
N TYR A 4 -7.76 63.93 21.04
CA TYR A 4 -7.04 62.66 21.05
C TYR A 4 -6.88 62.20 19.62
N ILE A 5 -5.64 61.95 19.19
CA ILE A 5 -5.29 61.29 17.93
C ILE A 5 -5.25 59.79 18.24
N ILE A 6 -6.24 59.04 17.73
CA ILE A 6 -6.23 57.57 17.78
C ILE A 6 -5.40 57.09 16.59
N VAL A 7 -4.20 56.56 16.86
CA VAL A 7 -3.39 55.84 15.85
C VAL A 7 -3.87 54.41 15.81
N ILE A 8 -4.60 54.02 14.76
CA ILE A 8 -4.96 52.65 14.53
C ILE A 8 -3.80 51.98 13.77
N ASN A 9 -3.02 51.17 14.51
CA ASN A 9 -2.03 50.28 13.89
C ASN A 9 -2.73 49.16 13.14
N TYR A 10 -2.79 49.23 11.83
CA TYR A 10 -3.21 48.11 10.99
C TYR A 10 -2.07 47.09 10.96
N PHE A 11 -2.22 45.97 11.69
CA PHE A 11 -1.44 44.76 11.46
C PHE A 11 -1.92 44.10 10.16
N ILE A 12 -1.17 44.29 9.07
CA ILE A 12 -1.38 43.54 7.85
C ILE A 12 -0.86 42.14 8.12
N PHE A 13 -1.76 41.18 8.41
CA PHE A 13 -1.44 39.76 8.39
C PHE A 13 -1.15 39.37 6.94
N VAL A 14 0.12 39.38 6.55
CA VAL A 14 0.55 38.70 5.32
C VAL A 14 0.56 37.20 5.64
N PRO A 15 -0.31 36.39 5.02
CA PRO A 15 -0.25 34.96 5.23
C PRO A 15 1.10 34.47 4.69
N VAL A 16 2.01 34.14 5.59
CA VAL A 16 3.22 33.41 5.21
C VAL A 16 2.77 32.06 4.71
N LYS A 17 2.72 31.87 3.38
CA LYS A 17 2.56 30.53 2.80
C LYS A 17 3.82 29.75 3.20
N TYR A 18 3.73 29.05 4.31
CA TYR A 18 4.65 27.97 4.61
C TYR A 18 4.51 26.97 3.47
N ASN A 19 5.48 26.95 2.58
CA ASN A 19 5.59 25.96 1.52
C ASN A 19 6.03 24.66 2.21
N HIS A 20 5.11 24.03 2.95
CA HIS A 20 5.36 22.76 3.61
C HIS A 20 5.57 21.72 2.52
N ARG A 21 6.83 21.40 2.25
CA ARG A 21 7.16 20.33 1.30
C ARG A 21 6.66 19.02 1.91
N MET A 22 5.68 18.40 1.27
CA MET A 22 5.10 17.11 1.66
C MET A 22 6.22 16.07 1.83
N ARG A 23 6.26 15.42 2.97
CA ARG A 23 7.21 14.35 3.30
C ARG A 23 6.54 13.02 3.00
N ASN A 24 6.95 12.40 1.91
CA ASN A 24 6.36 11.17 1.41
C ASN A 24 7.34 10.01 1.54
N LEU A 25 6.85 8.87 2.02
CA LEU A 25 7.61 7.63 2.18
C LEU A 25 7.03 6.53 1.31
N ILE A 26 7.90 5.76 0.67
CA ILE A 26 7.59 4.45 0.12
C ILE A 26 8.09 3.41 1.10
N ILE A 27 7.22 2.50 1.56
CA ILE A 27 7.61 1.45 2.51
C ILE A 27 7.28 0.06 1.96
N GLN A 28 8.23 -0.85 2.13
CA GLN A 28 8.12 -2.25 1.74
C GLN A 28 8.49 -3.15 2.91
N TYR A 29 7.63 -4.13 3.24
CA TYR A 29 7.96 -5.17 4.18
C TYR A 29 8.39 -6.42 3.42
N TYR A 30 9.59 -6.89 3.71
CA TYR A 30 10.10 -8.17 3.22
C TYR A 30 10.77 -8.91 4.38
N ILE A 31 10.08 -9.90 4.89
CA ILE A 31 10.60 -10.74 5.97
C ILE A 31 11.04 -12.07 5.36
N ASP A 32 12.33 -12.33 5.42
CA ASP A 32 12.87 -13.62 4.99
C ASP A 32 12.53 -14.69 6.02
N THR A 33 11.61 -15.57 5.67
CA THR A 33 11.13 -16.63 6.55
C THR A 33 12.18 -17.73 6.83
N ASN A 34 13.27 -17.76 6.06
CA ASN A 34 14.39 -18.65 6.36
C ASN A 34 15.27 -18.10 7.50
N LEU A 35 15.34 -16.76 7.64
CA LEU A 35 16.10 -16.11 8.71
C LEU A 35 15.28 -15.94 9.98
N TYR A 36 13.96 -15.78 9.85
CA TYR A 36 13.03 -15.51 10.94
C TYR A 36 12.04 -16.67 11.05
N SER A 37 12.48 -17.77 11.71
CA SER A 37 11.60 -18.89 12.02
C SER A 37 10.60 -18.49 13.10
N GLN A 38 9.38 -18.25 12.70
CA GLN A 38 8.23 -18.11 13.60
C GLN A 38 7.33 -19.33 13.44
N PRO A 39 6.73 -19.86 14.53
CA PRO A 39 5.86 -21.04 14.44
C PRO A 39 4.72 -20.89 13.43
N ASN A 40 4.33 -19.65 13.15
CA ASN A 40 3.21 -19.30 12.30
C ASN A 40 3.64 -18.86 10.89
N TYR A 41 4.94 -18.72 10.61
CA TYR A 41 5.42 -18.36 9.29
C TYR A 41 5.56 -19.62 8.44
N ASN A 42 4.66 -19.78 7.46
CA ASN A 42 4.86 -20.79 6.43
C ASN A 42 6.11 -20.41 5.62
N ASN A 43 6.98 -21.38 5.38
CA ASN A 43 8.10 -21.17 4.47
C ASN A 43 7.55 -20.89 3.07
N LEU A 44 7.67 -19.65 2.62
CA LEU A 44 7.17 -19.21 1.31
C LEU A 44 8.09 -19.58 0.16
N GLY A 45 9.25 -20.14 0.47
CA GLY A 45 10.33 -20.36 -0.49
C GLY A 45 10.99 -19.04 -0.96
N PRO A 46 12.04 -19.12 -1.78
CA PRO A 46 12.71 -17.95 -2.32
C PRO A 46 11.75 -17.17 -3.23
N ASN A 47 11.70 -15.85 -3.04
CA ASN A 47 10.95 -14.94 -3.90
C ASN A 47 11.91 -14.14 -4.79
N ASP A 48 12.24 -14.68 -5.95
CA ASP A 48 13.16 -14.03 -6.89
C ASP A 48 12.69 -12.65 -7.36
N MET A 49 11.37 -12.38 -7.27
CA MET A 49 10.81 -11.10 -7.67
C MET A 49 11.17 -9.97 -6.71
N GLU A 50 11.49 -10.29 -5.44
CA GLU A 50 11.77 -9.29 -4.41
C GLU A 50 12.96 -8.40 -4.74
N ARG A 51 14.00 -8.95 -5.37
CA ARG A 51 15.20 -8.18 -5.79
C ARG A 51 14.85 -7.16 -6.89
N TYR A 52 14.02 -7.54 -7.86
CA TYR A 52 13.53 -6.62 -8.88
C TYR A 52 12.59 -5.58 -8.29
N SER A 53 11.71 -5.99 -7.40
CA SER A 53 10.81 -5.10 -6.68
C SER A 53 11.59 -4.04 -5.92
N ARG A 54 12.53 -4.44 -5.05
CA ARG A 54 13.39 -3.54 -4.30
C ARG A 54 14.09 -2.55 -5.22
N HIS A 55 14.85 -3.07 -6.20
CA HIS A 55 15.66 -2.23 -7.08
C HIS A 55 14.80 -1.26 -7.90
N SER A 56 13.63 -1.70 -8.38
CA SER A 56 12.72 -0.84 -9.12
C SER A 56 12.20 0.33 -8.28
N PHE A 57 11.90 0.10 -7.00
CA PHE A 57 11.47 1.16 -6.10
C PHE A 57 12.61 2.05 -5.61
N GLU A 58 13.83 1.55 -5.48
CA GLU A 58 15.04 2.37 -5.26
C GLU A 58 15.21 3.38 -6.41
N LEU A 59 15.15 2.91 -7.66
CA LEU A 59 15.23 3.77 -8.84
C LEU A 59 14.04 4.73 -8.97
N TYR A 60 12.82 4.25 -8.67
CA TYR A 60 11.62 5.08 -8.67
C TYR A 60 11.72 6.20 -7.62
N ALA A 61 12.15 5.88 -6.40
CA ALA A 61 12.34 6.84 -5.33
C ALA A 61 13.41 7.87 -5.70
N GLN A 62 14.55 7.42 -6.23
CA GLN A 62 15.61 8.30 -6.72
C GLN A 62 15.10 9.25 -7.81
N LYS A 63 14.41 8.73 -8.83
CA LYS A 63 13.85 9.51 -9.95
C LYS A 63 12.92 10.63 -9.46
N HIS A 64 12.15 10.40 -8.41
CA HIS A 64 11.12 11.33 -7.93
C HIS A 64 11.51 12.10 -6.66
N GLY A 65 12.74 11.92 -6.15
CA GLY A 65 13.20 12.57 -4.91
C GLY A 65 12.40 12.15 -3.69
N LEU A 66 12.04 10.87 -3.59
CA LEU A 66 11.27 10.25 -2.53
C LEU A 66 12.18 9.45 -1.60
N GLU A 67 11.71 9.18 -0.39
CA GLU A 67 12.35 8.24 0.52
C GLU A 67 11.77 6.82 0.29
N PHE A 68 12.65 5.81 0.26
CA PHE A 68 12.28 4.39 0.21
C PHE A 68 12.87 3.67 1.41
N LEU A 69 12.00 3.01 2.18
CA LEU A 69 12.40 2.23 3.36
C LEU A 69 11.94 0.79 3.20
N ARG A 70 12.87 -0.14 3.38
CA ARG A 70 12.58 -1.57 3.42
C ARG A 70 12.73 -2.11 4.83
N ILE A 71 11.65 -2.71 5.34
CA ILE A 71 11.61 -3.37 6.64
C ILE A 71 11.88 -4.86 6.43
N THR A 72 12.97 -5.36 7.03
CA THR A 72 13.41 -6.75 6.86
C THR A 72 13.31 -7.59 8.13
N LYS A 73 12.96 -6.96 9.27
CA LYS A 73 12.77 -7.64 10.55
C LYS A 73 11.31 -7.61 10.95
N PRO A 74 10.74 -8.74 11.41
CA PRO A 74 9.37 -8.75 11.92
C PRO A 74 9.25 -7.87 13.17
N LYS A 75 8.18 -7.11 13.26
CA LYS A 75 7.82 -6.31 14.43
C LYS A 75 6.61 -6.90 15.16
N LEU A 76 5.60 -7.28 14.41
CA LEU A 76 4.35 -7.83 14.94
C LEU A 76 4.47 -9.33 15.18
N ALA A 77 5.30 -10.03 14.39
CA ALA A 77 5.55 -11.47 14.46
C ALA A 77 4.25 -12.29 14.56
N TYR A 78 3.22 -11.85 13.83
CA TYR A 78 1.93 -12.48 13.83
C TYR A 78 1.86 -13.54 12.70
N LYS A 79 0.79 -14.13 12.40
CA LYS A 79 0.45 -15.28 11.57
C LYS A 79 1.28 -15.48 10.27
N HIS A 80 1.57 -14.42 9.54
CA HIS A 80 2.25 -14.45 8.25
C HIS A 80 3.00 -13.13 8.00
N PRO A 81 4.14 -13.11 7.27
CA PRO A 81 4.88 -11.87 6.98
C PRO A 81 4.05 -10.74 6.39
N THR A 82 3.00 -11.05 5.62
CA THR A 82 2.12 -10.03 5.05
C THR A 82 1.36 -9.23 6.10
N TRP A 83 1.19 -9.75 7.31
CA TRP A 83 0.57 -9.04 8.43
C TRP A 83 1.46 -7.96 9.03
N GLU A 84 2.76 -7.96 8.76
CA GLU A 84 3.68 -6.93 9.25
C GLU A 84 3.32 -5.52 8.76
N ARG A 85 2.60 -5.39 7.63
CA ARG A 85 2.09 -4.11 7.12
C ARG A 85 1.20 -3.35 8.11
N PHE A 86 0.57 -4.05 9.06
CA PHE A 86 -0.30 -3.41 10.06
C PHE A 86 0.48 -2.60 11.10
N ASP A 87 1.81 -2.73 11.17
CA ASP A 87 2.70 -1.82 11.91
C ASP A 87 2.48 -0.35 11.51
N LEU A 88 2.08 -0.08 10.27
CA LEU A 88 1.81 1.28 9.78
C LEU A 88 0.69 2.00 10.52
N TRP A 89 -0.23 1.26 11.13
CA TRP A 89 -1.30 1.81 11.97
C TRP A 89 -0.98 1.69 13.46
N LEU A 90 -0.31 0.63 13.85
CA LEU A 90 -0.06 0.30 15.26
C LEU A 90 1.10 1.12 15.84
N GLU A 91 1.98 1.65 14.99
CA GLU A 91 3.08 2.53 15.36
C GLU A 91 2.82 3.97 14.84
N PRO A 92 2.18 4.83 15.64
CA PRO A 92 1.74 6.16 15.18
C PRO A 92 2.89 7.12 14.85
N SER A 93 4.11 6.86 15.34
CA SER A 93 5.29 7.70 15.08
C SER A 93 5.67 7.78 13.59
N TRP A 94 5.15 6.90 12.75
CA TRP A 94 5.28 7.03 11.31
C TRP A 94 4.77 8.39 10.80
N PHE A 95 3.62 8.85 11.28
CA PHE A 95 2.96 10.08 10.85
C PHE A 95 3.45 11.35 11.57
N ASP A 96 4.40 11.24 12.50
CA ASP A 96 5.17 12.38 13.00
C ASP A 96 6.24 12.83 11.99
N ARG A 97 6.66 11.91 11.12
CA ARG A 97 7.72 12.12 10.13
C ARG A 97 7.22 12.28 8.70
N TYR A 98 6.10 11.66 8.35
CA TYR A 98 5.59 11.61 6.98
C TYR A 98 4.13 12.05 6.90
N ASP A 99 3.80 12.75 5.83
CA ASP A 99 2.44 13.21 5.55
C ASP A 99 1.65 12.14 4.78
N GLN A 100 2.35 11.38 3.92
CA GLN A 100 1.80 10.23 3.19
C GLN A 100 2.81 9.07 3.19
N ILE A 101 2.30 7.86 3.32
CA ILE A 101 3.08 6.63 3.24
C ILE A 101 2.46 5.72 2.19
N MET A 102 3.21 5.39 1.14
CA MET A 102 2.83 4.37 0.20
C MET A 102 3.41 3.02 0.63
N TYR A 103 2.53 2.06 0.89
CA TYR A 103 2.92 0.66 1.05
C TYR A 103 2.98 -0.05 -0.29
N VAL A 104 3.97 -0.91 -0.45
CA VAL A 104 4.10 -1.78 -1.63
C VAL A 104 4.50 -3.19 -1.22
N ASP A 105 3.85 -4.21 -1.82
CA ASP A 105 4.23 -5.62 -1.64
C ASP A 105 5.62 -5.89 -2.26
N SER A 106 6.35 -6.88 -1.74
CA SER A 106 7.69 -7.24 -2.19
C SER A 106 7.73 -7.95 -3.56
N ASP A 107 6.61 -8.07 -4.22
CA ASP A 107 6.45 -8.60 -5.58
C ASP A 107 5.77 -7.61 -6.54
N VAL A 108 5.74 -6.35 -6.16
CA VAL A 108 5.34 -5.23 -7.03
C VAL A 108 6.58 -4.61 -7.67
N ILE A 109 6.53 -4.34 -8.95
CA ILE A 109 7.60 -3.73 -9.75
C ILE A 109 7.17 -2.32 -10.17
N ALA A 110 7.93 -1.30 -9.82
CA ALA A 110 7.74 0.05 -10.35
C ALA A 110 8.29 0.12 -11.78
N MET A 111 7.45 0.48 -12.75
CA MET A 111 7.86 0.57 -14.15
C MET A 111 8.72 1.83 -14.38
N PRO A 112 9.74 1.79 -15.26
CA PRO A 112 10.64 2.94 -15.47
C PRO A 112 9.92 4.23 -15.89
N HIS A 113 8.77 4.11 -16.58
CA HIS A 113 7.97 5.25 -17.04
C HIS A 113 7.00 5.78 -15.98
N ALA A 114 6.81 5.08 -14.86
CA ALA A 114 5.83 5.45 -13.85
C ALA A 114 6.02 6.90 -13.37
N PRO A 115 4.95 7.73 -13.35
CA PRO A 115 5.01 9.09 -12.82
C PRO A 115 5.03 9.07 -11.28
N ASN A 116 5.25 10.25 -10.66
CA ASN A 116 5.18 10.36 -9.21
C ASN A 116 3.74 10.16 -8.70
N ILE A 117 3.50 9.08 -7.98
CA ILE A 117 2.18 8.71 -7.45
C ILE A 117 1.66 9.74 -6.44
N PHE A 118 2.52 10.29 -5.59
CA PHE A 118 2.11 11.27 -4.58
C PHE A 118 1.72 12.62 -5.21
N ALA A 119 2.32 12.99 -6.34
CA ALA A 119 1.90 14.17 -7.08
C ALA A 119 0.51 13.98 -7.73
N LYS A 120 0.17 12.74 -8.09
CA LYS A 120 -1.15 12.38 -8.64
C LYS A 120 -2.23 12.29 -7.57
N HIS A 121 -1.86 11.86 -6.36
CA HIS A 121 -2.76 11.55 -5.26
C HIS A 121 -2.42 12.38 -4.01
N ALA A 122 -2.40 13.70 -4.15
CA ALA A 122 -1.95 14.63 -3.11
C ALA A 122 -2.97 14.89 -1.98
N ASN A 123 -4.21 14.40 -2.09
CA ASN A 123 -5.23 14.56 -1.06
C ASN A 123 -4.81 13.86 0.25
N LEU A 124 -4.82 14.60 1.38
CA LEU A 124 -4.42 14.07 2.69
C LEU A 124 -5.58 13.51 3.52
N ASP A 125 -6.80 13.56 3.01
CA ASP A 125 -8.00 13.19 3.77
C ASP A 125 -8.48 11.76 3.55
N SER A 126 -7.89 11.01 2.59
CA SER A 126 -8.38 9.70 2.17
C SER A 126 -7.32 8.60 2.24
N PHE A 127 -7.78 7.38 2.48
CA PHE A 127 -7.06 6.16 2.14
C PHE A 127 -7.15 5.94 0.63
N LYS A 128 -6.06 5.52 -0.03
CA LYS A 128 -6.02 5.38 -1.49
C LYS A 128 -5.55 4.00 -1.88
N ALA A 129 -6.27 3.36 -2.78
CA ALA A 129 -5.85 2.10 -3.38
C ALA A 129 -6.54 1.88 -4.74
N ALA A 130 -5.95 1.04 -5.60
CA ALA A 130 -6.56 0.69 -6.87
C ALA A 130 -7.72 -0.29 -6.66
N CYS A 131 -8.92 0.11 -7.04
CA CYS A 131 -10.12 -0.72 -6.93
C CYS A 131 -10.02 -1.93 -7.87
N TYR A 132 -10.54 -3.06 -7.41
CA TYR A 132 -10.67 -4.26 -8.23
C TYR A 132 -11.82 -4.10 -9.24
N ILE A 133 -11.50 -3.80 -10.49
CA ILE A 133 -12.49 -3.48 -11.55
C ILE A 133 -13.57 -4.56 -11.67
N ARG A 134 -13.20 -5.83 -11.54
CA ARG A 134 -14.17 -6.92 -11.65
C ARG A 134 -15.28 -6.87 -10.59
N TYR A 135 -15.03 -6.25 -9.44
CA TYR A 135 -16.03 -6.12 -8.38
C TYR A 135 -17.01 -4.97 -8.60
N ARG A 136 -16.64 -3.97 -9.41
CA ARG A 136 -17.55 -2.88 -9.78
C ARG A 136 -18.67 -3.33 -10.73
N SER A 137 -18.38 -4.30 -11.60
CA SER A 137 -19.30 -4.79 -12.63
C SER A 137 -20.09 -6.03 -12.27
N MET A 138 -19.84 -6.62 -11.07
CA MET A 138 -20.49 -7.85 -10.66
C MET A 138 -21.71 -7.61 -9.79
N PRO A 139 -22.88 -8.21 -10.10
CA PRO A 139 -23.99 -8.25 -9.16
C PRO A 139 -23.53 -8.92 -7.87
N LEU A 140 -23.98 -8.40 -6.72
CA LEU A 140 -23.80 -9.06 -5.43
C LEU A 140 -24.84 -10.19 -5.34
N ASP A 141 -24.61 -11.27 -6.08
CA ASP A 141 -25.40 -12.49 -5.89
C ASP A 141 -24.81 -13.32 -4.75
N ASP A 142 -25.59 -14.30 -4.27
CA ASP A 142 -25.19 -15.15 -3.13
C ASP A 142 -23.89 -15.93 -3.37
N GLN A 143 -23.58 -16.28 -4.62
CA GLN A 143 -22.31 -16.95 -4.94
C GLN A 143 -21.13 -15.99 -4.82
N HIS A 144 -21.32 -14.73 -5.22
CA HIS A 144 -20.32 -13.70 -5.10
C HIS A 144 -20.06 -13.32 -3.65
N GLN A 145 -21.11 -13.22 -2.83
CA GLN A 145 -20.96 -12.99 -1.40
C GLN A 145 -20.12 -14.11 -0.74
N LYS A 146 -20.35 -15.36 -1.06
CA LYS A 146 -19.58 -16.50 -0.53
C LYS A 146 -18.09 -16.42 -0.88
N HIS A 147 -17.73 -16.01 -2.11
CA HIS A 147 -16.32 -15.89 -2.52
C HIS A 147 -15.66 -14.62 -2.02
N THR A 148 -16.43 -13.58 -1.73
CA THR A 148 -15.92 -12.26 -1.37
C THR A 148 -16.14 -11.89 0.09
N ASN A 149 -16.92 -12.67 0.81
CA ASN A 149 -17.21 -12.54 2.25
C ASN A 149 -16.87 -13.85 2.99
N PRO A 150 -15.56 -14.22 3.04
CA PRO A 150 -15.16 -15.46 3.70
C PRO A 150 -15.59 -15.41 5.17
N ASN A 151 -16.31 -16.45 5.59
CA ASN A 151 -16.76 -16.62 6.97
C ASN A 151 -17.61 -15.45 7.53
N GLY A 152 -18.24 -14.64 6.68
CA GLY A 152 -19.14 -13.58 7.12
C GLY A 152 -18.47 -12.32 7.67
N ILE A 153 -17.17 -12.12 7.44
CA ILE A 153 -16.45 -10.95 7.97
C ILE A 153 -17.05 -9.60 7.52
N PHE A 154 -17.73 -9.58 6.37
CA PHE A 154 -18.35 -8.38 5.82
C PHE A 154 -19.83 -8.22 6.15
N ASP A 155 -20.44 -9.11 6.97
CA ASP A 155 -21.89 -9.08 7.26
C ASP A 155 -22.35 -7.74 7.85
N ALA A 156 -21.49 -7.05 8.61
CA ALA A 156 -21.77 -5.72 9.17
C ALA A 156 -21.49 -4.56 8.18
N VAL A 157 -21.01 -4.85 6.99
CA VAL A 157 -20.68 -3.83 5.98
C VAL A 157 -21.80 -3.73 4.95
N SER A 158 -22.30 -2.52 4.68
CA SER A 158 -23.36 -2.35 3.69
C SER A 158 -22.92 -2.80 2.29
N SER A 159 -23.83 -3.39 1.53
CA SER A 159 -23.58 -3.83 0.17
C SER A 159 -23.10 -2.69 -0.74
N GLU A 160 -23.59 -1.48 -0.52
CA GLU A 160 -23.14 -0.30 -1.25
C GLU A 160 -21.68 0.02 -0.97
N ARG A 161 -21.27 0.01 0.31
CA ARG A 161 -19.88 0.26 0.71
C ARG A 161 -18.94 -0.80 0.16
N MET A 162 -19.34 -2.07 0.17
CA MET A 162 -18.57 -3.15 -0.43
C MET A 162 -18.33 -2.97 -1.94
N ARG A 163 -19.31 -2.43 -2.67
CA ARG A 163 -19.16 -2.12 -4.10
C ARG A 163 -18.19 -0.98 -4.38
N GLN A 164 -18.19 0.04 -3.51
CA GLN A 164 -17.38 1.24 -3.68
C GLN A 164 -15.90 1.01 -3.35
N VAL A 165 -15.59 0.16 -2.38
CA VAL A 165 -14.29 0.12 -1.69
C VAL A 165 -13.68 -1.27 -1.70
N ARG A 166 -13.65 -1.97 -2.82
CA ARG A 166 -12.91 -3.23 -2.90
C ARG A 166 -11.64 -3.07 -3.72
N PHE A 167 -10.48 -3.30 -3.08
CA PHE A 167 -9.18 -3.00 -3.69
C PHE A 167 -8.17 -4.14 -3.52
N GLN A 168 -7.11 -4.07 -4.33
CA GLN A 168 -5.93 -4.90 -4.17
C GLN A 168 -4.99 -4.29 -3.13
N THR A 169 -4.55 -5.11 -2.19
CA THR A 169 -3.77 -4.66 -1.03
C THR A 169 -2.27 -4.56 -1.27
N GLY A 170 -1.79 -4.90 -2.47
CA GLY A 170 -0.36 -4.85 -2.80
C GLY A 170 0.22 -3.44 -2.99
N VAL A 171 -0.64 -2.44 -3.22
CA VAL A 171 -0.27 -1.02 -3.28
C VAL A 171 -1.39 -0.19 -2.69
N PHE A 172 -1.07 0.63 -1.70
CA PHE A 172 -2.00 1.62 -1.13
C PHE A 172 -1.25 2.81 -0.54
N ILE A 173 -1.94 3.94 -0.37
CA ILE A 173 -1.40 5.13 0.27
C ILE A 173 -2.21 5.43 1.53
N LEU A 174 -1.50 5.59 2.63
CA LEU A 174 -1.99 6.07 3.91
C LEU A 174 -1.63 7.53 4.11
N THR A 175 -2.53 8.25 4.74
CA THR A 175 -2.29 9.59 5.30
C THR A 175 -2.46 9.51 6.81
N LYS A 176 -1.94 10.49 7.55
CA LYS A 176 -2.15 10.54 9.00
C LYS A 176 -3.62 10.40 9.36
N ARG A 177 -4.47 11.19 8.71
CA ARG A 177 -5.92 11.20 8.96
C ARG A 177 -6.58 9.85 8.67
N SER A 178 -6.24 9.22 7.56
CA SER A 178 -6.82 7.91 7.23
C SER A 178 -6.34 6.82 8.18
N ALA A 179 -5.07 6.87 8.61
CA ALA A 179 -4.53 5.91 9.57
C ALA A 179 -5.21 6.05 10.94
N GLU A 180 -5.33 7.26 11.45
CA GLU A 180 -6.02 7.55 12.73
C GLU A 180 -7.48 7.06 12.70
N HIS A 181 -8.17 7.30 11.59
CA HIS A 181 -9.57 6.88 11.42
C HIS A 181 -9.74 5.36 11.41
N MET A 182 -8.78 4.64 10.81
CA MET A 182 -8.82 3.18 10.72
C MET A 182 -8.26 2.47 11.96
N LEU A 183 -7.46 3.15 12.78
CA LEU A 183 -6.73 2.53 13.90
C LEU A 183 -7.61 1.72 14.87
N PRO A 184 -8.83 2.15 15.29
CA PRO A 184 -9.68 1.35 16.17
C PRO A 184 -10.02 -0.02 15.58
N TRP A 185 -10.22 -0.09 14.26
CA TRP A 185 -10.53 -1.31 13.52
C TRP A 185 -9.29 -2.20 13.36
N ILE A 186 -8.15 -1.60 13.06
CA ILE A 186 -6.88 -2.32 12.91
C ILE A 186 -6.44 -2.96 14.23
N ARG A 187 -6.69 -2.33 15.38
CA ARG A 187 -6.39 -2.92 16.69
C ARG A 187 -7.09 -4.25 16.96
N GLN A 188 -8.16 -4.55 16.24
CA GLN A 188 -8.92 -5.80 16.35
C GLN A 188 -8.34 -6.94 15.49
N TYR A 189 -7.23 -6.71 14.76
CA TYR A 189 -6.74 -7.65 13.73
C TYR A 189 -6.56 -9.09 14.22
N ARG A 190 -6.06 -9.30 15.43
CA ARG A 190 -5.88 -10.64 16.03
C ARG A 190 -7.20 -11.31 16.39
N ASP A 191 -8.12 -10.54 16.92
CA ASP A 191 -9.42 -11.04 17.36
C ASP A 191 -10.32 -11.34 16.17
N VAL A 192 -10.30 -10.48 15.15
CA VAL A 192 -11.01 -10.69 13.89
C VAL A 192 -10.45 -11.91 13.16
N ASP A 193 -9.13 -12.12 13.11
CA ASP A 193 -8.55 -13.30 12.48
C ASP A 193 -8.97 -14.58 13.21
N LYS A 194 -8.92 -14.61 14.55
CA LYS A 194 -9.38 -15.75 15.34
C LYS A 194 -10.85 -16.09 15.07
N GLN A 195 -11.69 -15.08 14.95
CA GLN A 195 -13.13 -15.24 14.72
C GLN A 195 -13.42 -15.73 13.30
N TYR A 196 -12.76 -15.16 12.28
CA TYR A 196 -13.12 -15.36 10.88
C TYR A 196 -12.08 -16.12 10.06
N ASN A 197 -10.88 -16.37 10.60
CA ASN A 197 -9.77 -17.02 9.93
C ASN A 197 -9.52 -16.43 8.51
N CYS A 198 -9.42 -15.14 8.42
CA CYS A 198 -9.24 -14.42 7.16
C CYS A 198 -7.76 -14.17 6.84
N ASP A 199 -7.45 -13.89 5.57
CA ASP A 199 -6.15 -13.38 5.16
C ASP A 199 -6.03 -11.87 5.45
N ASP A 200 -4.79 -11.37 5.42
CA ASP A 200 -4.47 -9.96 5.68
C ASP A 200 -5.10 -8.99 4.70
N GLY A 201 -5.23 -9.39 3.43
CA GLY A 201 -5.87 -8.58 2.39
C GLY A 201 -7.37 -8.45 2.62
N THR A 202 -8.03 -9.55 2.99
CA THR A 202 -9.45 -9.57 3.36
C THR A 202 -9.69 -8.70 4.59
N PHE A 203 -8.85 -8.84 5.62
CA PHE A 203 -8.94 -8.03 6.81
C PHE A 203 -8.78 -6.53 6.53
N LEU A 204 -7.77 -6.14 5.73
CA LEU A 204 -7.55 -4.74 5.38
C LEU A 204 -8.74 -4.15 4.61
N ASN A 205 -9.29 -4.89 3.64
CA ASN A 205 -10.51 -4.48 2.94
C ASN A 205 -11.68 -4.28 3.90
N TRP A 206 -11.88 -5.20 4.85
CA TRP A 206 -12.89 -5.06 5.89
C TRP A 206 -12.67 -3.80 6.74
N ALA A 207 -11.45 -3.58 7.23
CA ALA A 207 -11.13 -2.44 8.08
C ALA A 207 -11.39 -1.09 7.37
N VAL A 208 -11.04 -0.96 6.08
CA VAL A 208 -11.35 0.22 5.28
C VAL A 208 -12.84 0.41 5.10
N MET A 209 -13.59 -0.67 4.85
CA MET A 209 -15.04 -0.59 4.67
C MET A 209 -15.77 -0.27 5.98
N ALA A 210 -15.43 -0.99 7.05
CA ALA A 210 -16.10 -0.88 8.35
C ALA A 210 -15.80 0.45 9.04
N SER A 211 -14.59 0.99 8.90
CA SER A 211 -14.23 2.29 9.47
C SER A 211 -14.98 3.46 8.83
N GLY A 212 -15.49 3.31 7.61
CA GLY A 212 -16.07 4.42 6.87
C GLY A 212 -15.06 5.50 6.46
N VAL A 213 -13.75 5.21 6.50
CA VAL A 213 -12.70 6.15 6.07
C VAL A 213 -12.96 6.63 4.64
N ALA A 214 -12.67 7.91 4.37
CA ALA A 214 -12.73 8.42 3.01
C ALA A 214 -11.79 7.62 2.10
N TYR A 215 -12.31 7.15 0.96
CA TYR A 215 -11.59 6.31 0.03
C TYR A 215 -11.44 7.02 -1.32
N GLU A 216 -10.22 7.06 -1.84
CA GLU A 216 -9.89 7.52 -3.18
C GLU A 216 -9.44 6.33 -4.01
N ASP A 217 -10.14 6.09 -5.12
CA ASP A 217 -9.77 5.06 -6.06
C ASP A 217 -8.64 5.53 -6.96
N MET A 218 -7.50 4.88 -6.84
CA MET A 218 -6.39 5.08 -7.78
C MET A 218 -6.69 4.38 -9.11
N ASP A 219 -6.13 4.90 -10.21
CA ASP A 219 -6.19 4.23 -11.50
C ASP A 219 -5.67 2.79 -11.38
N LYS A 220 -6.31 1.85 -12.09
CA LYS A 220 -5.92 0.43 -12.14
C LYS A 220 -4.44 0.23 -12.48
N ASN A 221 -3.85 1.14 -13.23
CA ASN A 221 -2.46 1.07 -13.67
C ASN A 221 -1.45 1.17 -12.52
N TRP A 222 -1.88 1.58 -11.31
CA TRP A 222 -1.04 1.62 -10.12
C TRP A 222 -0.91 0.27 -9.40
N ASN A 223 -1.67 -0.75 -9.81
CA ASN A 223 -1.56 -2.08 -9.22
C ASN A 223 -2.06 -3.15 -10.21
N VAL A 224 -1.41 -3.26 -11.37
CA VAL A 224 -1.80 -4.22 -12.40
C VAL A 224 -1.32 -5.60 -12.04
N LYS A 225 -2.26 -6.49 -11.71
CA LYS A 225 -1.94 -7.89 -11.38
C LYS A 225 -1.57 -8.68 -12.63
N ASN A 226 -0.40 -9.26 -12.64
CA ASN A 226 0.00 -10.22 -13.65
C ASN A 226 -0.65 -11.59 -13.35
N ASN A 227 -1.64 -11.95 -14.13
CA ASN A 227 -2.38 -13.23 -14.00
C ASN A 227 -1.85 -14.32 -14.95
N GLY A 228 -0.66 -14.15 -15.53
CA GLY A 228 -0.11 -15.06 -16.55
C GLY A 228 -0.70 -14.86 -17.95
N GLN A 229 -1.50 -13.81 -18.15
CA GLN A 229 -1.96 -13.35 -19.46
C GLN A 229 -0.92 -12.42 -20.09
N SER A 230 -0.98 -12.24 -21.41
CA SER A 230 -0.13 -11.26 -22.09
C SER A 230 -0.44 -9.85 -21.54
N ILE A 231 0.55 -9.20 -20.93
CA ILE A 231 0.44 -7.84 -20.44
C ILE A 231 1.06 -6.92 -21.47
N ASN A 232 0.34 -5.85 -21.82
CA ASN A 232 0.95 -4.71 -22.46
C ASN A 232 1.76 -3.92 -21.41
N PHE A 233 3.06 -4.14 -21.37
CA PHE A 233 3.96 -3.54 -20.37
C PHE A 233 4.10 -2.01 -20.46
N ALA A 234 3.54 -1.38 -21.47
CA ALA A 234 3.49 0.09 -21.56
C ALA A 234 2.36 0.70 -20.70
N GLU A 235 1.40 -0.10 -20.24
CA GLU A 235 0.24 0.39 -19.51
C GLU A 235 0.43 0.49 -17.99
N PRO A 236 0.99 -0.52 -17.27
CA PRO A 236 1.09 -0.46 -15.84
C PRO A 236 2.12 0.58 -15.39
N ASN A 237 1.76 1.39 -14.39
CA ASN A 237 2.72 2.14 -13.61
C ASN A 237 3.43 1.21 -12.62
N PHE A 238 2.66 0.33 -11.96
CA PHE A 238 3.19 -0.71 -11.09
C PHE A 238 2.63 -2.06 -11.50
N LEU A 239 3.53 -3.02 -11.71
CA LEU A 239 3.21 -4.39 -12.07
C LEU A 239 3.26 -5.28 -10.83
N HIS A 240 2.14 -5.89 -10.46
CA HIS A 240 2.03 -6.76 -9.29
C HIS A 240 2.11 -8.24 -9.70
N CYS A 241 3.18 -8.90 -9.34
CA CYS A 241 3.48 -10.29 -9.64
C CYS A 241 2.92 -11.25 -8.58
N ALA A 242 1.67 -11.08 -8.17
CA ALA A 242 1.06 -11.78 -7.05
C ALA A 242 0.80 -13.28 -7.29
N GLY A 243 0.93 -14.05 -6.22
CA GLY A 243 0.48 -15.46 -6.13
C GLY A 243 1.52 -16.49 -6.57
N GLY A 244 1.22 -17.79 -6.30
CA GLY A 244 2.11 -18.93 -6.58
C GLY A 244 2.44 -19.18 -8.06
N LYS A 245 1.82 -18.45 -8.98
CA LYS A 245 2.15 -18.45 -10.40
C LYS A 245 3.36 -17.57 -10.75
N LYS A 246 3.98 -16.91 -9.78
CA LYS A 246 5.21 -16.11 -9.93
C LYS A 246 6.28 -16.88 -10.72
N TYR A 247 6.41 -18.15 -10.41
CA TYR A 247 7.38 -19.07 -11.04
C TYR A 247 6.92 -19.59 -12.41
N LYS A 248 5.63 -19.47 -12.76
CA LYS A 248 5.10 -19.90 -14.06
C LYS A 248 5.07 -18.81 -15.11
N MET A 249 5.46 -17.61 -14.73
CA MET A 249 5.68 -16.53 -15.69
C MET A 249 6.90 -16.87 -16.51
N GLY A 250 6.66 -17.47 -17.68
CA GLY A 250 7.70 -17.98 -18.54
C GLY A 250 8.83 -16.95 -18.76
N TYR A 251 9.96 -17.44 -19.19
CA TYR A 251 11.24 -16.73 -19.44
C TYR A 251 11.11 -15.30 -20.02
N GLY A 252 9.96 -14.94 -20.61
CA GLY A 252 9.73 -13.63 -21.19
C GLY A 252 9.67 -12.47 -20.20
N LEU A 253 9.18 -12.65 -18.94
CA LEU A 253 9.12 -11.57 -17.96
C LEU A 253 10.52 -11.31 -17.38
N TYR A 254 11.23 -12.35 -16.94
CA TYR A 254 12.58 -12.20 -16.39
C TYR A 254 13.53 -11.55 -17.40
N GLY A 255 13.54 -11.99 -18.66
CA GLY A 255 14.35 -11.35 -19.69
C GLY A 255 14.01 -9.88 -19.97
N ARG A 256 12.75 -9.47 -19.70
CA ARG A 256 12.36 -8.06 -19.75
C ARG A 256 12.79 -7.32 -18.49
N LEU A 257 12.65 -7.92 -17.31
CA LEU A 257 13.11 -7.34 -16.06
C LEU A 257 14.63 -7.14 -16.06
N ASP A 258 15.39 -8.12 -16.54
CA ASP A 258 16.85 -8.00 -16.72
C ASP A 258 17.22 -6.86 -17.69
N LYS A 259 16.43 -6.65 -18.75
CA LYS A 259 16.64 -5.54 -19.67
C LYS A 259 16.31 -4.17 -19.06
N TRP A 260 15.26 -4.08 -18.23
CA TRP A 260 14.89 -2.84 -17.58
C TRP A 260 15.74 -2.53 -16.34
N PHE A 261 16.25 -3.57 -15.70
CA PHE A 261 17.01 -3.50 -14.45
C PHE A 261 18.30 -4.34 -14.56
N PRO A 262 19.24 -3.98 -15.46
CA PRO A 262 20.40 -4.80 -15.78
C PRO A 262 21.34 -5.04 -14.58
N ASN A 263 21.30 -4.18 -13.57
CA ASN A 263 22.19 -4.25 -12.42
C ASN A 263 21.64 -5.04 -11.22
N VAL A 264 20.44 -5.64 -11.34
CA VAL A 264 19.81 -6.38 -10.23
C VAL A 264 20.64 -7.60 -9.80
N ASN A 265 21.31 -8.26 -10.75
CA ASN A 265 22.12 -9.44 -10.46
C ASN A 265 23.52 -9.11 -9.88
N SER A 266 23.98 -7.86 -9.97
CA SER A 266 25.25 -7.40 -9.43
C SER A 266 25.15 -6.81 -8.02
N ALA A 267 23.92 -6.60 -7.51
CA ALA A 267 23.72 -6.14 -6.15
C ALA A 267 23.90 -7.32 -5.18
N ASP A 268 24.96 -7.29 -4.40
CA ASP A 268 25.27 -8.25 -3.34
C ASP A 268 24.05 -8.53 -2.44
N PRO A 269 23.91 -9.78 -1.95
CA PRO A 269 22.96 -10.05 -0.89
C PRO A 269 23.31 -9.15 0.29
N VAL A 270 22.30 -8.44 0.79
CA VAL A 270 22.43 -7.56 1.95
C VAL A 270 23.21 -8.30 3.05
N LYS A 271 24.46 -7.92 3.28
CA LYS A 271 25.14 -8.26 4.52
C LYS A 271 24.37 -7.53 5.62
N SER A 272 23.56 -8.31 6.32
CA SER A 272 22.76 -7.92 7.50
C SER A 272 23.61 -7.45 8.65
#